data_d9fb8c4faf055e9f0ae377389c0855bb
#
_entry.id   d9fb8c4faf055e9f0ae377389c0855bb
#
_cell.length_a   1.000
_cell.length_b   1.000
_cell.length_c   1.000
_cell.angle_alpha   90.00
_cell.angle_beta   90.00
_cell.angle_gamma   90.00
#
_symmetry.space_group_name_H-M   'P 1'
#
loop_
_entity.id
_entity.type
_entity.pdbx_description
1 polymer ?
#
loop_
_entity_poly.entity_id
_entity_poly.type
_entity_poly.pdbx_seq_one_letter_code
_entity_poly.pdbx_strand_id
1 'polypeptide(L)'
;NGDKDYKLPHIKFEGKIIYILGYSSRDKWEMVLGAQFGCVYIDEINTADIEFIREMSTRNDYMLATLNPDDPSLPVYKEFVNRSRPFKKYENDVPPEITAELTEEPVPNWRYWFFSFADNLSLTPEQIEKKKNSAPKGTKLYKNKILGLRGRATGLVFPNFERARHIKSKEWAGKFLNCNRKSEHFVQFTAGLDTAYSQKSDR
;
A
#
# COMPACT_ATOMS: atom_id res chain seq x y z
N ASN A 1 -36.97 -14.52 -14.88
CA ASN A 1 -37.11 -13.15 -15.35
C ASN A 1 -35.85 -12.40 -14.91
N GLY A 2 -34.83 -12.37 -15.80
CA GLY A 2 -33.66 -11.53 -15.58
C GLY A 2 -34.08 -10.08 -15.71
N ASP A 3 -33.94 -9.30 -14.65
CA ASP A 3 -34.12 -7.85 -14.71
C ASP A 3 -33.12 -7.32 -15.76
N LYS A 4 -33.68 -6.85 -16.88
CA LYS A 4 -32.89 -6.30 -18.00
C LYS A 4 -32.13 -5.02 -17.66
N ASP A 5 -32.29 -4.48 -16.43
CA ASP A 5 -31.74 -3.20 -16.02
C ASP A 5 -30.37 -3.26 -15.37
N TYR A 6 -29.89 -4.44 -14.97
CA TYR A 6 -28.59 -4.58 -14.32
C TYR A 6 -27.56 -5.25 -15.25
N LYS A 7 -26.77 -4.44 -15.93
CA LYS A 7 -25.74 -4.90 -16.87
C LYS A 7 -24.51 -5.53 -16.20
N LEU A 8 -24.34 -5.32 -14.88
CA LEU A 8 -23.15 -5.77 -14.14
C LEU A 8 -23.44 -7.04 -13.35
N PRO A 9 -22.44 -7.92 -13.14
CA PRO A 9 -22.56 -9.07 -12.24
C PRO A 9 -23.02 -8.63 -10.86
N HIS A 10 -24.10 -9.22 -10.37
CA HIS A 10 -24.69 -8.85 -9.09
C HIS A 10 -25.42 -10.00 -8.43
N ILE A 11 -25.60 -9.88 -7.12
CA ILE A 11 -26.51 -10.70 -6.33
C ILE A 11 -27.56 -9.81 -5.67
N LYS A 12 -28.75 -10.36 -5.45
CA LYS A 12 -29.82 -9.70 -4.69
C LYS A 12 -29.90 -10.35 -3.31
N PHE A 13 -29.78 -9.56 -2.26
CA PHE A 13 -29.86 -10.01 -0.89
C PHE A 13 -30.64 -8.99 -0.04
N GLU A 14 -31.68 -9.44 0.63
CA GLU A 14 -32.54 -8.61 1.51
C GLU A 14 -32.96 -7.27 0.87
N GLY A 15 -33.43 -7.32 -0.38
CA GLY A 15 -33.85 -6.11 -1.11
C GLY A 15 -32.73 -5.19 -1.58
N LYS A 16 -31.47 -5.55 -1.33
CA LYS A 16 -30.28 -4.83 -1.78
C LYS A 16 -29.67 -5.50 -3.00
N ILE A 17 -28.99 -4.71 -3.80
CA ILE A 17 -28.20 -5.20 -4.95
C ILE A 17 -26.75 -5.05 -4.61
N ILE A 18 -25.99 -6.16 -4.69
CA ILE A 18 -24.57 -6.22 -4.43
C ILE A 18 -23.87 -6.52 -5.75
N TYR A 19 -23.17 -5.53 -6.30
CA TYR A 19 -22.35 -5.71 -7.48
C TYR A 19 -21.02 -6.37 -7.13
N ILE A 20 -20.58 -7.31 -7.97
CA ILE A 20 -19.33 -8.03 -7.81
C ILE A 20 -18.47 -7.69 -9.04
N LEU A 21 -17.43 -6.90 -8.82
CA LEU A 21 -16.61 -6.32 -9.87
C LEU A 21 -15.13 -6.59 -9.64
N GLY A 22 -14.39 -6.78 -10.74
CA GLY A 22 -12.95 -6.74 -10.69
C GLY A 22 -12.43 -5.31 -10.88
N TYR A 23 -11.31 -4.99 -10.28
CA TYR A 23 -10.65 -3.69 -10.41
C TYR A 23 -9.25 -3.79 -11.07
N SER A 24 -8.91 -4.96 -11.64
CA SER A 24 -7.59 -5.24 -12.21
C SER A 24 -7.26 -4.46 -13.49
N SER A 25 -8.25 -3.84 -14.13
CA SER A 25 -8.06 -2.99 -15.30
C SER A 25 -9.04 -1.84 -15.29
N ARG A 26 -8.67 -0.75 -15.96
CA ARG A 26 -9.46 0.47 -16.02
C ARG A 26 -10.86 0.22 -16.61
N ASP A 27 -10.95 -0.56 -17.67
CA ASP A 27 -12.22 -0.90 -18.33
C ASP A 27 -13.26 -1.53 -17.39
N LYS A 28 -12.77 -2.29 -16.39
CA LYS A 28 -13.65 -2.99 -15.45
C LYS A 28 -14.27 -2.04 -14.43
N TRP A 29 -13.51 -1.07 -13.94
CA TRP A 29 -14.03 -0.16 -12.93
C TRP A 29 -14.62 1.13 -13.52
N GLU A 30 -14.29 1.51 -14.77
CA GLU A 30 -14.96 2.61 -15.46
C GLU A 30 -16.47 2.39 -15.62
N MET A 31 -16.91 1.13 -15.67
CA MET A 31 -18.33 0.80 -15.75
C MET A 31 -19.18 1.28 -14.55
N VAL A 32 -18.53 1.56 -13.41
CA VAL A 32 -19.21 2.06 -12.20
C VAL A 32 -18.99 3.55 -11.97
N LEU A 33 -18.23 4.22 -12.84
CA LEU A 33 -18.10 5.66 -12.79
C LEU A 33 -19.47 6.32 -13.04
N GLY A 34 -19.81 7.30 -12.21
CA GLY A 34 -21.10 7.96 -12.25
C GLY A 34 -22.18 7.35 -11.35
N ALA A 35 -21.97 6.15 -10.81
CA ALA A 35 -22.86 5.58 -9.81
C ALA A 35 -22.49 6.02 -8.39
N GLN A 36 -23.46 6.02 -7.49
CA GLN A 36 -23.29 6.20 -6.04
C GLN A 36 -23.68 4.90 -5.35
N PHE A 37 -22.93 4.54 -4.32
CA PHE A 37 -23.10 3.29 -3.59
C PHE A 37 -23.33 3.57 -2.10
N GLY A 38 -24.22 2.84 -1.45
CA GLY A 38 -24.36 2.90 0.01
C GLY A 38 -23.13 2.35 0.73
N CYS A 39 -22.52 1.30 0.17
CA CYS A 39 -21.28 0.71 0.70
C CYS A 39 -20.38 0.22 -0.43
N VAL A 40 -19.09 0.44 -0.29
CA VAL A 40 -18.06 -0.15 -1.15
C VAL A 40 -17.13 -0.99 -0.28
N TYR A 41 -16.91 -2.25 -0.68
CA TYR A 41 -15.89 -3.12 -0.10
C TYR A 41 -14.80 -3.38 -1.13
N ILE A 42 -13.55 -3.15 -0.75
CA ILE A 42 -12.39 -3.39 -1.62
C ILE A 42 -11.48 -4.41 -0.93
N ASP A 43 -11.38 -5.60 -1.51
CA ASP A 43 -10.44 -6.61 -1.04
C ASP A 43 -9.04 -6.34 -1.58
N GLU A 44 -8.01 -6.52 -0.74
CA GLU A 44 -6.61 -6.27 -1.08
C GLU A 44 -6.36 -4.89 -1.72
N ILE A 45 -6.90 -3.83 -1.12
CA ILE A 45 -6.85 -2.45 -1.64
C ILE A 45 -5.43 -1.98 -2.02
N ASN A 46 -4.39 -2.55 -1.41
CA ASN A 46 -2.99 -2.23 -1.73
C ASN A 46 -2.57 -2.70 -3.13
N THR A 47 -3.34 -3.57 -3.78
CA THR A 47 -3.10 -4.04 -5.16
C THR A 47 -3.88 -3.26 -6.20
N ALA A 48 -4.83 -2.43 -5.77
CA ALA A 48 -5.68 -1.64 -6.65
C ALA A 48 -4.94 -0.39 -7.18
N ASP A 49 -5.34 0.06 -8.36
CA ASP A 49 -4.91 1.35 -8.90
C ASP A 49 -5.36 2.48 -7.97
N ILE A 50 -4.47 3.41 -7.68
CA ILE A 50 -4.77 4.52 -6.77
C ILE A 50 -5.88 5.43 -7.31
N GLU A 51 -6.00 5.61 -8.61
CA GLU A 51 -7.08 6.39 -9.21
C GLU A 51 -8.44 5.72 -8.97
N PHE A 52 -8.50 4.38 -9.08
CA PHE A 52 -9.70 3.64 -8.71
C PHE A 52 -10.09 3.86 -7.25
N ILE A 53 -9.12 3.79 -6.34
CA ILE A 53 -9.39 3.98 -4.91
C ILE A 53 -9.92 5.40 -4.65
N ARG A 54 -9.30 6.42 -5.24
CA ARG A 54 -9.73 7.82 -5.15
C ARG A 54 -11.16 8.00 -5.63
N GLU A 55 -11.48 7.46 -6.80
CA GLU A 55 -12.83 7.52 -7.35
C GLU A 55 -13.85 6.82 -6.44
N MET A 56 -13.56 5.61 -5.99
CA MET A 56 -14.47 4.87 -5.12
C MET A 56 -14.65 5.53 -3.76
N SER A 57 -13.62 6.17 -3.22
CA SER A 57 -13.70 6.86 -1.91
C SER A 57 -14.66 8.04 -1.89
N THR A 58 -14.97 8.61 -3.06
CA THR A 58 -15.90 9.75 -3.19
C THR A 58 -17.33 9.36 -3.57
N ARG A 59 -17.56 8.06 -3.86
CA ARG A 59 -18.83 7.56 -4.44
C ARG A 59 -19.57 6.60 -3.52
N ASN A 60 -19.38 6.73 -2.23
CA ASN A 60 -20.04 5.86 -1.25
C ASN A 60 -20.33 6.59 0.05
N ASP A 61 -21.27 6.06 0.81
CA ASP A 61 -21.54 6.51 2.18
C ASP A 61 -20.60 5.81 3.17
N TYR A 62 -20.25 4.54 2.88
CA TYR A 62 -19.34 3.74 3.71
C TYR A 62 -18.34 2.99 2.83
N MET A 63 -17.06 3.06 3.17
CA MET A 63 -16.03 2.26 2.53
C MET A 63 -15.38 1.34 3.56
N LEU A 64 -15.31 0.07 3.21
CA LEU A 64 -14.56 -0.95 3.94
C LEU A 64 -13.50 -1.53 3.01
N ALA A 65 -12.30 -1.72 3.51
CA ALA A 65 -11.24 -2.32 2.74
C ALA A 65 -10.39 -3.27 3.58
N THR A 66 -9.86 -4.29 2.94
CA THR A 66 -8.83 -5.16 3.53
C THR A 66 -7.52 -4.99 2.78
N LEU A 67 -6.42 -5.26 3.46
CA LEU A 67 -5.10 -5.31 2.83
C LEU A 67 -4.18 -6.27 3.57
N ASN A 68 -3.27 -6.86 2.82
CA ASN A 68 -2.07 -7.46 3.38
C ASN A 68 -0.96 -6.42 3.39
N PRO A 69 -0.11 -6.38 4.43
CA PRO A 69 1.01 -5.44 4.48
C PRO A 69 1.93 -5.58 3.27
N ASP A 70 2.36 -4.46 2.73
CA ASP A 70 3.25 -4.38 1.57
C ASP A 70 4.25 -3.23 1.73
N ASP A 71 4.79 -2.73 0.62
CA ASP A 71 5.73 -1.61 0.63
C ASP A 71 5.08 -0.34 1.20
N PRO A 72 5.63 0.26 2.25
CA PRO A 72 5.06 1.45 2.88
C PRO A 72 5.05 2.69 1.97
N SER A 73 5.75 2.66 0.82
CA SER A 73 5.74 3.75 -0.15
C SER A 73 4.52 3.76 -1.07
N LEU A 74 3.68 2.73 -1.04
CA LEU A 74 2.47 2.70 -1.84
C LEU A 74 1.55 3.89 -1.49
N PRO A 75 0.99 4.58 -2.50
CA PRO A 75 0.14 5.76 -2.27
C PRO A 75 -1.05 5.51 -1.35
N VAL A 76 -1.63 4.31 -1.38
CA VAL A 76 -2.77 3.93 -0.53
C VAL A 76 -2.46 4.08 0.96
N TYR A 77 -1.21 3.86 1.37
CA TYR A 77 -0.84 4.06 2.77
C TYR A 77 -0.90 5.53 3.14
N LYS A 78 -0.26 6.40 2.37
CA LYS A 78 -0.22 7.82 2.66
C LYS A 78 -1.61 8.48 2.57
N GLU A 79 -2.36 8.15 1.53
CA GLU A 79 -3.63 8.84 1.25
C GLU A 79 -4.79 8.32 2.08
N PHE A 80 -4.75 7.06 2.52
CA PHE A 80 -5.86 6.41 3.20
C PHE A 80 -5.46 5.80 4.54
N VAL A 81 -4.61 4.76 4.55
CA VAL A 81 -4.37 3.97 5.76
C VAL A 81 -3.72 4.77 6.88
N ASN A 82 -2.70 5.58 6.56
CA ASN A 82 -1.98 6.38 7.57
C ASN A 82 -2.81 7.55 8.12
N ARG A 83 -3.93 7.86 7.50
CA ARG A 83 -4.92 8.84 7.97
C ARG A 83 -6.02 8.23 8.83
N SER A 84 -6.05 6.92 8.97
CA SER A 84 -6.97 6.22 9.88
C SER A 84 -6.37 6.07 11.27
N ARG A 85 -7.21 5.79 12.25
CA ARG A 85 -6.78 5.54 13.63
C ARG A 85 -7.54 4.34 14.20
N PRO A 86 -6.91 3.52 15.04
CA PRO A 86 -7.61 2.44 15.71
C PRO A 86 -8.70 2.97 16.63
N PHE A 87 -9.71 2.18 16.87
CA PHE A 87 -10.60 2.46 17.99
C PHE A 87 -9.81 2.33 19.29
N LYS A 88 -10.11 3.19 20.26
CA LYS A 88 -9.45 3.18 21.57
C LYS A 88 -9.46 1.79 22.23
N LYS A 89 -10.53 1.05 22.06
CA LYS A 89 -10.66 -0.33 22.57
C LYS A 89 -9.63 -1.29 21.99
N TYR A 90 -9.18 -1.07 20.75
CA TYR A 90 -8.29 -1.96 19.98
C TYR A 90 -6.92 -1.34 19.68
N GLU A 91 -6.58 -0.20 20.30
CA GLU A 91 -5.31 0.47 20.02
C GLU A 91 -4.09 -0.36 20.46
N ASN A 92 -4.25 -1.19 21.51
CA ASN A 92 -3.20 -2.08 22.00
C ASN A 92 -3.00 -3.33 21.12
N ASP A 93 -3.93 -3.62 20.24
CA ASP A 93 -3.81 -4.76 19.30
C ASP A 93 -2.93 -4.38 18.10
N VAL A 94 -2.72 -3.08 17.87
CA VAL A 94 -1.90 -2.58 16.77
C VAL A 94 -0.43 -2.55 17.17
N PRO A 95 0.47 -3.20 16.42
CA PRO A 95 1.90 -3.17 16.70
C PRO A 95 2.45 -1.72 16.76
N PRO A 96 3.40 -1.42 17.66
CA PRO A 96 4.01 -0.10 17.76
C PRO A 96 4.63 0.39 16.45
N GLU A 97 5.17 -0.51 15.64
CA GLU A 97 5.74 -0.22 14.33
C GLU A 97 4.68 0.33 13.35
N ILE A 98 3.48 -0.24 13.37
CA ILE A 98 2.36 0.25 12.57
C ILE A 98 1.85 1.59 13.11
N THR A 99 1.72 1.72 14.42
CA THR A 99 1.30 2.97 15.06
C THR A 99 2.26 4.12 14.71
N ALA A 100 3.56 3.86 14.69
CA ALA A 100 4.57 4.83 14.30
C ALA A 100 4.48 5.26 12.83
N GLU A 101 3.87 4.46 11.97
CA GLU A 101 3.65 4.77 10.55
C GLU A 101 2.35 5.55 10.30
N LEU A 102 1.44 5.65 11.27
CA LEU A 102 0.19 6.43 11.17
C LEU A 102 0.44 7.93 11.42
N THR A 103 1.31 8.52 10.60
CA THR A 103 1.84 9.88 10.80
C THR A 103 1.02 10.98 10.12
N GLU A 104 0.15 10.62 9.17
CA GLU A 104 -0.66 11.59 8.44
C GLU A 104 -1.79 12.16 9.33
N GLU A 105 -2.24 13.35 9.01
CA GLU A 105 -3.37 13.98 9.71
C GLU A 105 -4.62 13.07 9.64
N PRO A 106 -5.21 12.70 10.78
CA PRO A 106 -6.31 11.75 10.81
C PRO A 106 -7.59 12.34 10.20
N VAL A 107 -8.29 11.53 9.44
CA VAL A 107 -9.63 11.85 8.98
C VAL A 107 -10.65 11.39 10.01
N PRO A 108 -11.62 12.25 10.43
CA PRO A 108 -12.68 11.85 11.33
C PRO A 108 -13.40 10.59 10.84
N ASN A 109 -13.67 9.67 11.76
CA ASN A 109 -14.38 8.41 11.50
C ASN A 109 -13.65 7.38 10.62
N TRP A 110 -12.45 7.65 10.14
CA TRP A 110 -11.63 6.62 9.50
C TRP A 110 -10.99 5.74 10.56
N ARG A 111 -11.29 4.41 10.48
CA ARG A 111 -10.90 3.43 11.48
C ARG A 111 -9.98 2.40 10.89
N TYR A 112 -9.07 1.91 11.75
CA TYR A 112 -8.08 0.89 11.42
C TYR A 112 -8.19 -0.26 12.42
N TRP A 113 -8.13 -1.49 11.91
CA TRP A 113 -8.05 -2.71 12.70
C TRP A 113 -6.83 -3.50 12.24
N PHE A 114 -6.14 -4.08 13.19
CA PHE A 114 -5.04 -5.00 12.94
C PHE A 114 -5.47 -6.41 13.29
N PHE A 115 -5.17 -7.34 12.42
CA PHE A 115 -5.43 -8.76 12.62
C PHE A 115 -4.14 -9.53 12.49
N SER A 116 -3.90 -10.45 13.44
CA SER A 116 -2.77 -11.36 13.50
C SER A 116 -3.21 -12.82 13.33
N PHE A 117 -2.29 -13.74 13.38
CA PHE A 117 -2.64 -15.16 13.42
C PHE A 117 -3.47 -15.54 14.65
N ALA A 118 -3.33 -14.83 15.77
CA ALA A 118 -4.09 -15.10 17.00
C ALA A 118 -5.60 -14.84 16.83
N ASP A 119 -5.96 -13.96 15.88
CA ASP A 119 -7.35 -13.61 15.60
C ASP A 119 -8.02 -14.62 14.68
N ASN A 120 -7.27 -15.54 14.08
CA ASN A 120 -7.80 -16.57 13.20
C ASN A 120 -8.10 -17.84 13.98
N LEU A 121 -9.33 -17.93 14.49
CA LEU A 121 -9.81 -19.04 15.31
C LEU A 121 -9.84 -20.40 14.58
N SER A 122 -9.67 -20.44 13.27
CA SER A 122 -9.61 -21.69 12.49
C SER A 122 -8.21 -22.33 12.45
N LEU A 123 -7.16 -21.61 12.92
CA LEU A 123 -5.80 -22.12 12.94
C LEU A 123 -5.45 -22.74 14.30
N THR A 124 -4.87 -23.95 14.28
CA THR A 124 -4.29 -24.54 15.48
C THR A 124 -2.92 -23.93 15.80
N PRO A 125 -2.43 -24.00 17.06
CA PRO A 125 -1.09 -23.55 17.43
C PRO A 125 0.02 -24.15 16.55
N GLU A 126 -0.08 -25.44 16.22
CA GLU A 126 0.88 -26.14 15.37
C GLU A 126 0.88 -25.57 13.93
N GLN A 127 -0.30 -25.25 13.40
CA GLN A 127 -0.43 -24.62 12.08
C GLN A 127 0.17 -23.23 12.07
N ILE A 128 -0.02 -22.46 13.14
CA ILE A 128 0.58 -21.11 13.29
C ILE A 128 2.10 -21.22 13.32
N GLU A 129 2.67 -22.13 14.13
CA GLU A 129 4.12 -22.35 14.18
C GLU A 129 4.68 -22.82 12.84
N LYS A 130 4.01 -23.74 12.15
CA LYS A 130 4.40 -24.15 10.80
C LYS A 130 4.45 -22.95 9.83
N LYS A 131 3.43 -22.08 9.88
CA LYS A 131 3.40 -20.85 9.05
C LYS A 131 4.54 -19.90 9.41
N LYS A 132 4.79 -19.64 10.70
CA LYS A 132 5.89 -18.78 11.16
C LYS A 132 7.27 -19.29 10.69
N ASN A 133 7.43 -20.61 10.63
CA ASN A 133 8.69 -21.23 10.21
C ASN A 133 8.79 -21.39 8.67
N SER A 134 7.75 -21.08 7.91
CA SER A 134 7.76 -21.21 6.45
C SER A 134 8.48 -20.07 5.72
N ALA A 135 8.69 -18.95 6.39
CA ALA A 135 9.37 -17.78 5.81
C ALA A 135 10.69 -17.51 6.55
N PRO A 136 11.79 -17.25 5.82
CA PRO A 136 13.08 -16.91 6.46
C PRO A 136 12.96 -15.60 7.25
N LYS A 137 13.39 -15.63 8.52
CA LYS A 137 13.43 -14.46 9.39
C LYS A 137 14.29 -13.36 8.76
N GLY A 138 13.89 -12.09 8.92
CA GLY A 138 14.61 -10.95 8.39
C GLY A 138 14.25 -10.58 6.93
N THR A 139 13.47 -11.40 6.23
CA THR A 139 13.01 -11.11 4.88
C THR A 139 11.76 -10.22 4.86
N LYS A 140 11.51 -9.54 3.73
CA LYS A 140 10.23 -8.85 3.48
C LYS A 140 9.05 -9.82 3.65
N LEU A 141 9.19 -11.04 3.13
CA LEU A 141 8.16 -12.07 3.22
C LEU A 141 7.80 -12.37 4.68
N TYR A 142 8.79 -12.58 5.54
CA TYR A 142 8.57 -12.80 6.97
C TYR A 142 7.88 -11.60 7.62
N LYS A 143 8.39 -10.40 7.34
CA LYS A 143 7.84 -9.16 7.89
C LYS A 143 6.37 -8.97 7.49
N ASN A 144 6.05 -9.13 6.21
CA ASN A 144 4.69 -8.90 5.70
C ASN A 144 3.74 -10.04 6.08
N LYS A 145 4.12 -11.29 5.84
CA LYS A 145 3.21 -12.44 5.95
C LYS A 145 3.13 -13.04 7.34
N ILE A 146 4.18 -12.89 8.15
CA ILE A 146 4.23 -13.48 9.49
C ILE A 146 3.98 -12.44 10.57
N LEU A 147 4.65 -11.29 10.49
CA LEU A 147 4.50 -10.25 11.50
C LEU A 147 3.35 -9.27 11.21
N GLY A 148 2.77 -9.31 10.02
CA GLY A 148 1.75 -8.34 9.61
C GLY A 148 2.28 -6.91 9.46
N LEU A 149 3.60 -6.74 9.37
CA LEU A 149 4.26 -5.44 9.29
C LEU A 149 4.56 -5.07 7.84
N ARG A 150 4.56 -3.79 7.54
CA ARG A 150 4.94 -3.28 6.22
C ARG A 150 6.43 -3.48 5.99
N GLY A 151 6.82 -3.88 4.80
CA GLY A 151 8.22 -4.15 4.46
C GLY A 151 8.55 -3.76 3.04
N ARG A 152 9.68 -3.05 2.86
CA ARG A 152 10.24 -2.82 1.54
C ARG A 152 10.86 -4.11 1.00
N ALA A 153 10.93 -4.23 -0.33
CA ALA A 153 11.62 -5.34 -0.94
C ALA A 153 13.07 -5.41 -0.45
N THR A 154 13.48 -6.58 0.04
CA THR A 154 14.89 -6.88 0.28
C THR A 154 15.49 -7.17 -1.09
N GLY A 155 16.44 -6.40 -1.51
CA GLY A 155 17.02 -6.46 -2.86
C GLY A 155 17.15 -5.08 -3.48
N LEU A 156 17.17 -4.05 -2.64
CA LEU A 156 17.57 -2.72 -3.08
C LEU A 156 18.97 -2.84 -3.69
N VAL A 157 19.16 -2.31 -4.89
CA VAL A 157 20.47 -2.19 -5.53
C VAL A 157 21.47 -1.53 -4.57
N PHE A 158 20.96 -0.69 -3.67
CA PHE A 158 21.69 -0.04 -2.60
C PHE A 158 21.01 -0.30 -1.24
N PRO A 159 21.25 -1.47 -0.59
CA PRO A 159 20.56 -1.83 0.67
C PRO A 159 20.89 -0.88 1.82
N ASN A 160 22.02 -0.21 1.78
CA ASN A 160 22.48 0.74 2.79
C ASN A 160 22.15 2.19 2.44
N PHE A 161 21.26 2.42 1.48
CA PHE A 161 20.86 3.79 1.13
C PHE A 161 20.03 4.42 2.24
N GLU A 162 20.55 5.46 2.84
CA GLU A 162 19.89 6.31 3.83
C GLU A 162 19.70 7.71 3.25
N ARG A 163 18.46 8.16 3.14
CA ARG A 163 18.14 9.46 2.52
C ARG A 163 18.90 10.61 3.19
N ALA A 164 18.91 10.65 4.51
CA ALA A 164 19.58 11.70 5.29
C ALA A 164 21.11 11.72 5.05
N ARG A 165 21.71 10.55 4.83
CA ARG A 165 23.15 10.40 4.64
C ARG A 165 23.56 10.63 3.17
N HIS A 166 22.78 10.11 2.23
CA HIS A 166 23.20 9.98 0.84
C HIS A 166 22.61 11.04 -0.09
N ILE A 167 21.51 11.72 0.30
CA ILE A 167 20.98 12.87 -0.44
C ILE A 167 21.54 14.15 0.19
N LYS A 168 22.23 14.93 -0.63
CA LYS A 168 22.81 16.21 -0.24
C LYS A 168 22.07 17.36 -0.89
N SER A 169 22.11 18.54 -0.26
CA SER A 169 21.51 19.75 -0.81
C SER A 169 22.24 20.26 -2.06
N LYS A 170 21.57 21.10 -2.83
CA LYS A 170 22.19 21.80 -3.98
C LYS A 170 23.38 22.65 -3.55
N GLU A 171 23.29 23.28 -2.39
CA GLU A 171 24.37 24.11 -1.82
C GLU A 171 25.59 23.25 -1.47
N TRP A 172 25.37 22.07 -0.88
CA TRP A 172 26.44 21.11 -0.62
C TRP A 172 27.10 20.66 -1.93
N ALA A 173 26.33 20.30 -2.94
CA ALA A 173 26.84 19.90 -4.25
C ALA A 173 27.59 21.04 -4.93
N GLY A 174 27.11 22.30 -4.84
CA GLY A 174 27.72 23.46 -5.43
C GLY A 174 29.15 23.74 -4.95
N LYS A 175 29.46 23.38 -3.69
CA LYS A 175 30.82 23.49 -3.16
C LYS A 175 31.82 22.62 -3.92
N PHE A 176 31.41 21.49 -4.44
CA PHE A 176 32.24 20.57 -5.21
C PHE A 176 32.20 20.85 -6.71
N LEU A 177 31.06 21.23 -7.25
CA LEU A 177 30.90 21.56 -8.67
C LEU A 177 31.72 22.76 -9.11
N ASN A 178 31.92 23.70 -8.20
CA ASN A 178 32.72 24.93 -8.46
C ASN A 178 34.21 24.75 -8.13
N CYS A 179 34.64 23.55 -7.77
CA CYS A 179 36.05 23.30 -7.48
C CYS A 179 36.88 23.33 -8.77
N ASN A 180 37.98 24.10 -8.76
CA ASN A 180 38.97 24.11 -9.81
C ASN A 180 39.79 22.84 -9.78
N ARG A 181 40.19 22.31 -10.96
CA ARG A 181 41.08 21.13 -11.09
C ARG A 181 42.39 21.23 -10.33
N LYS A 182 42.83 22.43 -9.96
CA LYS A 182 44.04 22.70 -9.18
C LYS A 182 43.79 22.80 -7.67
N SER A 183 42.53 22.66 -7.21
CA SER A 183 42.23 22.72 -5.79
C SER A 183 42.39 21.36 -5.15
N GLU A 184 42.77 21.32 -3.86
CA GLU A 184 42.85 20.09 -3.06
C GLU A 184 41.51 19.35 -2.96
N HIS A 185 40.45 20.00 -3.33
CA HIS A 185 39.06 19.45 -3.28
C HIS A 185 38.54 19.06 -4.66
N PHE A 186 39.42 18.89 -5.65
CA PHE A 186 38.99 18.46 -6.98
C PHE A 186 38.39 17.07 -6.93
N VAL A 187 37.17 16.95 -7.38
CA VAL A 187 36.45 15.68 -7.55
C VAL A 187 36.22 15.43 -9.03
N GLN A 188 36.63 14.27 -9.50
CA GLN A 188 36.33 13.85 -10.85
C GLN A 188 34.87 13.39 -10.91
N PHE A 189 34.10 13.99 -11.81
CA PHE A 189 32.73 13.57 -12.06
C PHE A 189 32.69 12.55 -13.17
N THR A 190 32.08 11.41 -12.90
CA THR A 190 31.72 10.41 -13.92
C THR A 190 30.20 10.26 -13.90
N ALA A 191 29.58 10.32 -15.07
CA ALA A 191 28.15 10.07 -15.23
C ALA A 191 27.96 8.79 -16.03
N GLY A 192 27.15 7.87 -15.52
CA GLY A 192 26.66 6.72 -16.24
C GLY A 192 25.18 6.93 -16.56
N LEU A 193 24.80 6.73 -17.81
CA LEU A 193 23.41 6.74 -18.26
C LEU A 193 22.96 5.30 -18.44
N ASP A 194 22.03 4.86 -17.62
CA ASP A 194 21.31 3.61 -17.84
C ASP A 194 20.09 3.91 -18.74
N THR A 195 20.14 3.41 -19.98
CA THR A 195 19.07 3.53 -20.95
C THR A 195 18.11 2.34 -20.91
N ALA A 196 17.95 1.69 -19.76
CA ALA A 196 16.99 0.62 -19.59
C ALA A 196 15.58 1.14 -19.88
N TYR A 197 15.13 0.91 -21.08
CA TYR A 197 13.77 1.20 -21.54
C TYR A 197 12.86 0.09 -21.01
N SER A 198 12.02 0.39 -20.04
CA SER A 198 10.85 -0.44 -19.81
C SER A 198 9.84 -0.10 -20.90
N GLN A 199 9.79 -0.87 -21.96
CA GLN A 199 8.61 -0.87 -22.82
C GLN A 199 7.43 -1.37 -21.95
N LYS A 200 6.64 -0.45 -21.40
CA LYS A 200 5.24 -0.77 -21.17
C LYS A 200 4.66 -1.04 -22.56
N SER A 201 4.45 -2.30 -22.86
CA SER A 201 3.64 -2.65 -24.01
C SER A 201 2.24 -2.11 -23.72
N ASP A 202 1.85 -1.07 -24.43
CA ASP A 202 0.44 -0.77 -24.64
C ASP A 202 -0.18 -2.00 -25.32
N ARG A 203 -0.92 -2.78 -24.54
CA ARG A 203 -1.89 -3.76 -25.01
C ARG A 203 -3.14 -3.67 -24.15
#